data_1932c5ef366730f133fea33fca21031c
#
_entry.id   1932c5ef366730f133fea33fca21031c
#
_cell.length_a   1.000
_cell.length_b   1.000
_cell.length_c   1.000
_cell.angle_alpha   90.00
_cell.angle_beta   90.00
_cell.angle_gamma   90.00
#
_symmetry.space_group_name_H-M   'P 1'
#
loop_
_entity.id
_entity.type
_entity.pdbx_description
1 polymer ?
#
loop_
_entity_poly.entity_id
_entity_poly.type
_entity_poly.pdbx_seq_one_letter_code
_entity_poly.pdbx_strand_id
1 'polypeptide(L)'
;MNEIEFRNWLATNGMNKKIISDYISRLKRIEREIDHCDIDEQYRNDKCQHLMKLFKKMGDNEEMKKYPNTDLPIGKYHMSTFRLALKKYVEFRDNFNANNFQIPND
;
A
#
# COMPACT_ATOMS: atom_id res chain seq x y z
N MET A 1 6.53 -5.75 2.91
CA MET A 1 6.57 -4.27 3.00
C MET A 1 7.84 -3.82 3.71
N ASN A 2 8.51 -2.82 3.18
CA ASN A 2 9.70 -2.21 3.83
C ASN A 2 9.26 -1.19 4.87
N GLU A 3 8.84 -1.68 6.01
CA GLU A 3 8.20 -0.83 7.03
C GLU A 3 9.11 0.27 7.56
N ILE A 4 10.36 -0.07 7.90
CA ILE A 4 11.28 0.89 8.54
C ILE A 4 11.62 2.02 7.58
N GLU A 5 11.98 1.71 6.35
CA GLU A 5 12.30 2.72 5.36
C GLU A 5 11.09 3.58 5.00
N PHE A 6 9.91 2.96 4.90
CA PHE A 6 8.68 3.70 4.62
C PHE A 6 8.36 4.68 5.74
N ARG A 7 8.48 4.22 7.00
CA ARG A 7 8.26 5.06 8.17
C ARG A 7 9.21 6.27 8.17
N ASN A 8 10.48 6.02 7.90
CA ASN A 8 11.47 7.09 7.86
C ASN A 8 11.21 8.08 6.74
N TRP A 9 10.82 7.58 5.57
CA TRP A 9 10.49 8.43 4.43
C TRP A 9 9.30 9.34 4.73
N LEU A 10 8.25 8.79 5.33
CA LEU A 10 7.06 9.57 5.71
C LEU A 10 7.44 10.66 6.73
N ALA A 11 8.25 10.33 7.72
CA ALA A 11 8.70 11.30 8.72
C ALA A 11 9.53 12.41 8.09
N THR A 12 10.42 12.06 7.17
CA THR A 12 11.24 13.03 6.42
C THR A 12 10.37 13.99 5.61
N ASN A 13 9.22 13.50 5.14
CA ASN A 13 8.27 14.32 4.36
C ASN A 13 7.27 15.07 5.26
N GLY A 14 7.51 15.13 6.55
CA GLY A 14 6.72 15.96 7.46
C GLY A 14 5.45 15.35 7.99
N MET A 15 5.24 14.05 7.79
CA MET A 15 4.07 13.37 8.33
C MET A 15 4.18 13.18 9.83
N ASN A 16 3.07 13.37 10.56
CA ASN A 16 3.07 13.15 12.00
C ASN A 16 2.96 11.64 12.32
N LYS A 17 3.28 11.29 13.57
CA LYS A 17 3.35 9.90 14.01
C LYS A 17 2.03 9.15 13.84
N LYS A 18 0.91 9.82 14.08
CA LYS A 18 -0.41 9.17 13.97
C LYS A 18 -0.72 8.80 12.54
N ILE A 19 -0.47 9.71 11.60
CA ILE A 19 -0.72 9.45 10.18
C ILE A 19 0.18 8.33 9.68
N ILE A 20 1.45 8.35 10.08
CA ILE A 20 2.40 7.30 9.73
C ILE A 20 1.90 5.93 10.21
N SER A 21 1.49 5.85 11.48
CA SER A 21 0.98 4.61 12.05
C SER A 21 -0.27 4.12 11.32
N ASP A 22 -1.15 5.04 10.94
CA ASP A 22 -2.37 4.70 10.20
C ASP A 22 -2.04 4.09 8.84
N TYR A 23 -1.12 4.69 8.08
CA TYR A 23 -0.70 4.14 6.79
C TYR A 23 -0.14 2.74 6.95
N ILE A 24 0.77 2.55 7.90
CA ILE A 24 1.43 1.27 8.11
C ILE A 24 0.42 0.20 8.56
N SER A 25 -0.47 0.54 9.47
CA SER A 25 -1.52 -0.38 9.93
C SER A 25 -2.38 -0.86 8.78
N ARG A 26 -2.79 0.05 7.89
CA ARG A 26 -3.62 -0.29 6.74
C ARG A 26 -2.89 -1.21 5.77
N LEU A 27 -1.62 -0.92 5.49
CA LEU A 27 -0.83 -1.76 4.60
C LEU A 27 -0.64 -3.16 5.17
N LYS A 28 -0.36 -3.26 6.47
CA LYS A 28 -0.25 -4.57 7.15
C LYS A 28 -1.57 -5.33 7.09
N ARG A 29 -2.68 -4.63 7.24
CA ARG A 29 -4.00 -5.27 7.18
C ARG A 29 -4.28 -5.80 5.77
N ILE A 30 -3.89 -5.07 4.72
CA ILE A 30 -4.01 -5.56 3.35
C ILE A 30 -3.23 -6.86 3.19
N GLU A 31 -1.98 -6.90 3.65
CA GLU A 31 -1.15 -8.11 3.53
C GLU A 31 -1.72 -9.27 4.31
N ARG A 32 -2.38 -9.00 5.43
CA ARG A 32 -3.00 -10.04 6.24
C ARG A 32 -4.31 -10.56 5.65
N GLU A 33 -5.13 -9.64 5.12
CA GLU A 33 -6.50 -9.96 4.68
C GLU A 33 -6.60 -10.41 3.23
N ILE A 34 -5.67 -10.05 2.39
CA ILE A 34 -5.65 -10.49 1.00
C ILE A 34 -4.67 -11.67 0.91
N ASP A 35 -5.20 -12.80 0.52
CA ASP A 35 -4.45 -14.05 0.51
C ASP A 35 -3.21 -13.96 -0.37
N HIS A 36 -2.07 -14.43 0.15
CA HIS A 36 -0.78 -14.42 -0.54
C HIS A 36 -0.31 -13.04 -1.01
N CYS A 37 -0.74 -11.98 -0.33
CA CYS A 37 -0.38 -10.62 -0.71
C CYS A 37 0.95 -10.19 -0.08
N ASP A 38 1.92 -9.87 -0.94
CA ASP A 38 3.15 -9.16 -0.57
C ASP A 38 3.16 -7.87 -1.37
N ILE A 39 3.04 -6.73 -0.69
CA ILE A 39 2.91 -5.44 -1.36
C ILE A 39 4.15 -5.12 -2.20
N ASP A 40 5.35 -5.47 -1.75
CA ASP A 40 6.56 -5.23 -2.53
C ASP A 40 6.59 -6.06 -3.81
N GLU A 41 6.10 -7.29 -3.76
CA GLU A 41 5.95 -8.11 -4.95
C GLU A 41 4.93 -7.50 -5.91
N GLN A 42 3.81 -7.03 -5.38
CA GLN A 42 2.80 -6.35 -6.19
C GLN A 42 3.36 -5.07 -6.83
N TYR A 43 4.21 -4.36 -6.12
CA TYR A 43 4.88 -3.19 -6.69
C TYR A 43 5.80 -3.59 -7.84
N ARG A 44 6.60 -4.64 -7.69
CA ARG A 44 7.50 -5.11 -8.76
C ARG A 44 6.73 -5.58 -9.99
N ASN A 45 5.57 -6.18 -9.79
CA ASN A 45 4.77 -6.72 -10.90
C ASN A 45 4.11 -5.62 -11.73
N ASP A 46 3.44 -4.66 -11.08
CA ASP A 46 2.66 -3.63 -11.81
C ASP A 46 2.47 -2.34 -11.01
N LYS A 47 3.34 -2.05 -10.08
CA LYS A 47 3.24 -0.88 -9.18
C LYS A 47 1.92 -0.87 -8.42
N CYS A 48 1.48 -2.03 -7.98
CA CYS A 48 0.26 -2.23 -7.20
C CYS A 48 -1.03 -1.86 -7.95
N GLN A 49 -1.01 -1.78 -9.27
CA GLN A 49 -2.20 -1.40 -10.04
C GLN A 49 -3.33 -2.41 -9.86
N HIS A 50 -3.02 -3.71 -9.94
CA HIS A 50 -4.02 -4.75 -9.73
C HIS A 50 -4.56 -4.70 -8.30
N LEU A 51 -3.66 -4.56 -7.33
CA LEU A 51 -4.04 -4.49 -5.91
C LEU A 51 -4.96 -3.29 -5.65
N MET A 52 -4.67 -2.14 -6.27
CA MET A 52 -5.51 -0.95 -6.12
C MET A 52 -6.93 -1.13 -6.66
N LYS A 53 -7.09 -1.98 -7.67
CA LYS A 53 -8.42 -2.26 -8.24
C LYS A 53 -9.35 -2.89 -7.21
N LEU A 54 -8.81 -3.62 -6.24
CA LEU A 54 -9.60 -4.25 -5.18
C LEU A 54 -10.36 -3.20 -4.35
N PHE A 55 -9.85 -1.99 -4.28
CA PHE A 55 -10.42 -0.95 -3.42
C PHE A 55 -11.30 0.04 -4.17
N LYS A 56 -11.58 -0.19 -5.46
CA LYS A 56 -12.54 0.62 -6.20
C LYS A 56 -13.94 0.34 -5.68
N LYS A 57 -14.81 1.37 -5.74
CA LYS A 57 -16.19 1.28 -5.26
C LYS A 57 -16.26 0.75 -3.82
N MET A 58 -15.37 1.25 -2.98
CA MET A 58 -15.30 0.86 -1.56
C MET A 58 -15.15 -0.65 -1.38
N GLY A 59 -14.46 -1.30 -2.31
CA GLY A 59 -14.22 -2.74 -2.26
C GLY A 59 -15.36 -3.60 -2.81
N ASP A 60 -16.48 -2.99 -3.20
CA ASP A 60 -17.62 -3.72 -3.74
C ASP A 60 -17.47 -3.88 -5.25
N ASN A 61 -16.65 -4.85 -5.65
CA ASN A 61 -16.33 -5.09 -7.05
C ASN A 61 -15.98 -6.56 -7.29
N GLU A 62 -15.91 -6.94 -8.56
CA GLU A 62 -15.66 -8.33 -8.96
C GLU A 62 -14.28 -8.83 -8.51
N GLU A 63 -13.27 -7.97 -8.52
CA GLU A 63 -11.93 -8.37 -8.12
C GLU A 63 -11.88 -8.77 -6.65
N MET A 64 -12.58 -8.02 -5.78
CA MET A 64 -12.62 -8.32 -4.36
C MET A 64 -13.37 -9.63 -4.07
N LYS A 65 -14.31 -10.00 -4.91
CA LYS A 65 -15.07 -11.26 -4.73
C LYS A 65 -14.20 -12.51 -4.81
N LYS A 66 -13.00 -12.38 -5.36
CA LYS A 66 -12.03 -13.48 -5.39
C LYS A 66 -11.43 -13.76 -4.01
N TYR A 67 -11.71 -12.90 -3.04
CA TYR A 67 -11.20 -13.02 -1.67
C TYR A 67 -12.36 -13.07 -0.68
N PRO A 68 -13.18 -14.14 -0.70
CA PRO A 68 -14.42 -14.19 0.09
C PRO A 68 -14.20 -14.21 1.61
N ASN A 69 -12.99 -14.55 2.05
CA ASN A 69 -12.69 -14.68 3.47
C ASN A 69 -12.05 -13.41 4.06
N THR A 70 -11.93 -12.35 3.27
CA THR A 70 -11.35 -11.10 3.79
C THR A 70 -12.24 -10.44 4.82
N ASP A 71 -11.61 -9.87 5.84
CA ASP A 71 -12.31 -9.11 6.89
C ASP A 71 -12.20 -7.59 6.66
N LEU A 72 -11.86 -7.17 5.46
CA LEU A 72 -11.80 -5.75 5.11
C LEU A 72 -13.22 -5.15 5.10
N PRO A 73 -13.35 -3.84 5.42
CA PRO A 73 -14.67 -3.20 5.56
C PRO A 73 -15.30 -2.87 4.20
N ILE A 74 -15.62 -3.90 3.43
CA ILE A 74 -16.19 -3.76 2.08
C ILE A 74 -17.49 -2.98 2.15
N GLY A 75 -17.66 -2.04 1.19
CA GLY A 75 -18.86 -1.22 1.10
C GLY A 75 -18.87 -0.01 2.02
N LYS A 76 -17.85 0.18 2.84
CA LYS A 76 -17.77 1.31 3.76
C LYS A 76 -16.80 2.37 3.22
N TYR A 77 -17.10 3.64 3.52
CA TYR A 77 -16.37 4.76 2.95
C TYR A 77 -14.87 4.74 3.29
N HIS A 78 -14.49 4.19 4.45
CA HIS A 78 -13.08 4.17 4.85
C HIS A 78 -12.23 3.17 4.07
N MET A 79 -12.84 2.36 3.19
CA MET A 79 -12.06 1.53 2.27
C MET A 79 -11.14 2.38 1.38
N SER A 80 -11.52 3.62 1.08
CA SER A 80 -10.67 4.52 0.31
C SER A 80 -9.34 4.81 0.99
N THR A 81 -9.28 4.71 2.32
CA THR A 81 -8.05 4.96 3.08
C THR A 81 -7.00 3.89 2.82
N PHE A 82 -7.42 2.66 2.52
CA PHE A 82 -6.50 1.58 2.14
C PHE A 82 -5.86 1.87 0.78
N ARG A 83 -6.68 2.34 -0.17
CA ARG A 83 -6.18 2.72 -1.48
C ARG A 83 -5.19 3.88 -1.38
N LEU A 84 -5.50 4.85 -0.53
CA LEU A 84 -4.60 5.99 -0.28
C LEU A 84 -3.27 5.52 0.30
N ALA A 85 -3.29 4.58 1.23
CA ALA A 85 -2.08 4.01 1.81
C ALA A 85 -1.24 3.31 0.74
N LEU A 86 -1.87 2.56 -0.16
CA LEU A 86 -1.17 1.91 -1.28
C LEU A 86 -0.53 2.94 -2.21
N LYS A 87 -1.25 4.01 -2.55
CA LYS A 87 -0.70 5.09 -3.38
C LYS A 87 0.54 5.70 -2.73
N LYS A 88 0.47 5.91 -1.43
CA LYS A 88 1.60 6.50 -0.70
C LYS A 88 2.80 5.57 -0.69
N TYR A 89 2.55 4.28 -0.55
CA TYR A 89 3.63 3.28 -0.58
C TYR A 89 4.28 3.20 -1.97
N VAL A 90 3.49 3.26 -3.03
CA VAL A 90 4.01 3.28 -4.40
C VAL A 90 4.88 4.52 -4.61
N GLU A 91 4.42 5.68 -4.13
CA GLU A 91 5.20 6.93 -4.20
C GLU A 91 6.55 6.77 -3.50
N PHE A 92 6.55 6.17 -2.32
CA PHE A 92 7.79 5.88 -1.59
C PHE A 92 8.71 4.97 -2.39
N ARG A 93 8.19 3.88 -2.94
CA ARG A 93 9.00 2.94 -3.72
C ARG A 93 9.57 3.58 -4.97
N ASP A 94 8.78 4.40 -5.66
CA ASP A 94 9.26 5.13 -6.84
C ASP A 94 10.40 6.07 -6.48
N ASN A 95 10.28 6.80 -5.38
CA ASN A 95 11.34 7.69 -4.91
C ASN A 95 12.59 6.93 -4.49
N PHE A 96 12.40 5.84 -3.77
CA PHE A 96 13.51 5.00 -3.31
C PHE A 96 14.28 4.43 -4.51
N ASN A 97 13.58 3.90 -5.50
CA ASN A 97 14.20 3.34 -6.69
C ASN A 97 14.97 4.39 -7.49
N ALA A 98 14.40 5.60 -7.62
CA ALA A 98 15.07 6.69 -8.32
C ALA A 98 16.39 7.04 -7.63
N ASN A 99 16.40 7.14 -6.31
CA ASN A 99 17.61 7.45 -5.55
C ASN A 99 18.65 6.34 -5.66
N ASN A 100 18.21 5.09 -5.54
CA ASN A 100 19.12 3.94 -5.65
C ASN A 100 19.68 3.80 -7.05
N PHE A 101 18.90 4.16 -8.07
CA PHE A 101 19.36 4.12 -9.45
C PHE A 101 20.50 5.11 -9.68
N GLN A 102 20.51 6.23 -8.99
CA GLN A 102 21.54 7.25 -9.13
C GLN A 102 22.82 6.91 -8.39
N ILE A 103 22.73 6.23 -7.26
CA ILE A 103 23.87 5.91 -6.41
C ILE A 103 24.91 5.02 -7.10
N PRO A 104 24.53 3.95 -7.82
CA PRO A 104 25.53 3.05 -8.42
C PRO A 104 26.41 3.67 -9.49
N ASN A 105 26.08 4.86 -9.94
CA ASN A 105 26.85 5.55 -10.96
C ASN A 105 28.08 6.26 -10.41
N ASP A 106 28.19 6.29 -9.11
CA ASP A 106 29.34 6.89 -8.45
C ASP A 106 30.49 5.87 -8.33
#